data_91d225a145975043466b1293afb2ebd0
#
_entry.id   91d225a145975043466b1293afb2ebd0
#
_cell.length_a   1.000
_cell.length_b   1.000
_cell.length_c   1.000
_cell.angle_alpha   90.00
_cell.angle_beta   90.00
_cell.angle_gamma   90.00
#
_symmetry.space_group_name_H-M   'P 1'
#
loop_
_entity.id
_entity.type
_entity.pdbx_description
1 polymer ?
#
loop_
_entity_poly.entity_id
_entity_poly.type
_entity_poly.pdbx_seq_one_letter_code
_entity_poly.pdbx_strand_id
1 'polypeptide(L)'
;MKALKIFGATFLSVLLGLIFFVITELSVFTLNFAYSKTGNALLDWLTLPQEADRLYLVVYPLSMFIYSLIFFNWINKNKPKEDVHWDIKTGVICSIMAGIAFGGLSTVWVEFLKNTPLSDVSFIKRSLEYLGASSANKSISSFMITLVVAGVLGPVTEELIYRGVIFGFLEKKVNSVYALIMSSLLFGIVHLSFVQSVYATVMGLIAGIVYMKTRKLIWPVIIHITINTLATYELTSNLIWVTFTIIMFLPLGSMLYKLLRTKSNYAY
;
A
#
# COMPACT_ATOMS: atom_id res chain seq x y z
N MET A 1 0.78 -25.03 22.31
CA MET A 1 -0.50 -24.41 21.88
C MET A 1 -0.33 -22.97 21.38
N LYS A 2 0.35 -22.06 22.09
CA LYS A 2 0.51 -20.64 21.67
C LYS A 2 1.23 -20.50 20.32
N ALA A 3 2.36 -21.22 20.14
CA ALA A 3 3.13 -21.20 18.88
C ALA A 3 2.32 -21.68 17.67
N LEU A 4 1.51 -22.74 17.82
CA LEU A 4 0.65 -23.26 16.76
C LEU A 4 -0.46 -22.26 16.36
N LYS A 5 -1.01 -21.51 17.32
CA LYS A 5 -1.98 -20.45 17.04
C LYS A 5 -1.36 -19.31 16.26
N ILE A 6 -0.14 -18.90 16.63
CA ILE A 6 0.62 -17.84 15.92
C ILE A 6 0.91 -18.31 14.49
N PHE A 7 1.44 -19.51 14.33
CA PHE A 7 1.73 -20.10 13.03
C PHE A 7 0.49 -20.15 12.13
N GLY A 8 -0.61 -20.70 12.63
CA GLY A 8 -1.87 -20.80 11.88
C GLY A 8 -2.45 -19.43 11.49
N ALA A 9 -2.38 -18.43 12.38
CA ALA A 9 -2.83 -17.07 12.09
C ALA A 9 -1.96 -16.40 11.02
N THR A 10 -0.64 -16.55 11.12
CA THR A 10 0.30 -16.02 10.13
C THR A 10 0.09 -16.69 8.77
N PHE A 11 0.00 -18.01 8.74
CA PHE A 11 -0.23 -18.77 7.51
C PHE A 11 -1.53 -18.32 6.81
N LEU A 12 -2.63 -18.20 7.55
CA LEU A 12 -3.91 -17.74 6.96
C LEU A 12 -3.81 -16.28 6.46
N SER A 13 -3.07 -15.42 7.15
CA SER A 13 -2.85 -14.03 6.70
C SER A 13 -2.03 -13.96 5.42
N VAL A 14 -0.99 -14.80 5.29
CA VAL A 14 -0.23 -14.97 4.05
C VAL A 14 -1.15 -15.46 2.92
N LEU A 15 -1.98 -16.46 3.21
CA LEU A 15 -2.93 -16.99 2.23
C LEU A 15 -3.93 -15.93 1.75
N LEU A 16 -4.48 -15.12 2.65
CA LEU A 16 -5.38 -14.01 2.30
C LEU A 16 -4.70 -12.97 1.41
N GLY A 17 -3.46 -12.59 1.72
CA GLY A 17 -2.67 -11.68 0.89
C GLY A 17 -2.35 -12.28 -0.48
N LEU A 18 -1.96 -13.56 -0.53
CA LEU A 18 -1.68 -14.28 -1.77
C LEU A 18 -2.93 -14.45 -2.64
N ILE A 19 -4.09 -14.71 -2.06
CA ILE A 19 -5.35 -14.81 -2.82
C ILE A 19 -5.62 -13.50 -3.56
N PHE A 20 -5.46 -12.35 -2.89
CA PHE A 20 -5.60 -11.05 -3.54
C PHE A 20 -4.59 -10.88 -4.68
N PHE A 21 -3.31 -11.12 -4.41
CA PHE A 21 -2.25 -11.03 -5.39
C PHE A 21 -2.50 -11.95 -6.60
N VAL A 22 -2.85 -13.22 -6.35
CA VAL A 22 -3.13 -14.18 -7.43
C VAL A 22 -4.36 -13.75 -8.24
N ILE A 23 -5.42 -13.26 -7.61
CA ILE A 23 -6.61 -12.78 -8.32
C ILE A 23 -6.25 -11.59 -9.21
N THR A 24 -5.49 -10.62 -8.71
CA THR A 24 -5.10 -9.43 -9.50
C THR A 24 -4.15 -9.78 -10.64
N GLU A 25 -3.03 -10.43 -10.35
CA GLU A 25 -2.00 -10.73 -11.35
C GLU A 25 -2.44 -11.81 -12.34
N LEU A 26 -3.12 -12.87 -11.89
CA LEU A 26 -3.63 -13.91 -12.76
C LEU A 26 -4.72 -13.38 -13.70
N SER A 27 -5.57 -12.48 -13.23
CA SER A 27 -6.59 -11.84 -14.08
C SER A 27 -5.93 -11.03 -15.19
N VAL A 28 -4.91 -10.22 -14.87
CA VAL A 28 -4.15 -9.43 -15.86
C VAL A 28 -3.39 -10.35 -16.81
N PHE A 29 -2.68 -11.37 -16.29
CA PHE A 29 -1.94 -12.33 -17.10
C PHE A 29 -2.85 -13.11 -18.06
N THR A 30 -3.96 -13.66 -17.55
CA THR A 30 -4.89 -14.48 -18.33
C THR A 30 -5.52 -13.66 -19.46
N LEU A 31 -5.91 -12.42 -19.19
CA LEU A 31 -6.52 -11.56 -20.18
C LEU A 31 -5.51 -11.07 -21.22
N ASN A 32 -4.29 -10.76 -20.82
CA ASN A 32 -3.22 -10.41 -21.77
C ASN A 32 -2.84 -11.62 -22.67
N PHE A 33 -2.85 -12.83 -22.13
CA PHE A 33 -2.54 -14.05 -22.89
C PHE A 33 -3.70 -14.50 -23.78
N ALA A 34 -4.94 -14.38 -23.30
CA ALA A 34 -6.15 -14.77 -24.01
C ALA A 34 -6.69 -13.67 -24.93
N TYR A 35 -5.95 -12.54 -25.06
CA TYR A 35 -6.40 -11.43 -25.90
C TYR A 35 -6.59 -11.88 -27.35
N SER A 36 -7.82 -12.09 -27.73
CA SER A 36 -8.29 -12.10 -29.10
C SER A 36 -9.36 -11.01 -29.20
N LYS A 37 -9.36 -10.23 -30.30
CA LYS A 37 -10.44 -9.27 -30.52
C LYS A 37 -11.77 -10.00 -30.44
N THR A 38 -12.57 -9.64 -29.43
CA THR A 38 -13.87 -10.28 -29.18
C THR A 38 -14.96 -9.70 -30.07
N GLY A 39 -14.71 -8.56 -30.72
CA GLY A 39 -15.71 -7.76 -31.42
C GLY A 39 -16.60 -6.93 -30.48
N ASN A 40 -16.40 -7.04 -29.16
CA ASN A 40 -17.05 -6.18 -28.18
C ASN A 40 -16.14 -5.02 -27.81
N ALA A 41 -16.53 -3.80 -28.18
CA ALA A 41 -15.71 -2.60 -28.01
C ALA A 41 -15.26 -2.36 -26.56
N LEU A 42 -16.10 -2.67 -25.57
CA LEU A 42 -15.77 -2.50 -24.15
C LEU A 42 -14.74 -3.55 -23.68
N LEU A 43 -14.93 -4.82 -24.05
CA LEU A 43 -14.01 -5.88 -23.68
C LEU A 43 -12.67 -5.67 -24.39
N ASP A 44 -12.68 -5.35 -25.68
CA ASP A 44 -11.47 -5.06 -26.43
C ASP A 44 -10.71 -3.86 -25.87
N TRP A 45 -11.43 -2.85 -25.36
CA TRP A 45 -10.82 -1.68 -24.67
C TRP A 45 -10.20 -2.05 -23.31
N LEU A 46 -10.90 -2.85 -22.50
CA LEU A 46 -10.42 -3.28 -21.18
C LEU A 46 -9.19 -4.20 -21.26
N THR A 47 -9.08 -4.99 -22.32
CA THR A 47 -8.06 -6.06 -22.44
C THR A 47 -6.90 -5.70 -23.36
N LEU A 48 -6.71 -4.43 -23.72
CA LEU A 48 -5.57 -3.98 -24.51
C LEU A 48 -4.25 -4.27 -23.76
N PRO A 49 -3.35 -5.13 -24.31
CA PRO A 49 -2.14 -5.55 -23.59
C PRO A 49 -1.20 -4.42 -23.19
N GLN A 50 -1.17 -3.32 -23.94
CA GLN A 50 -0.34 -2.16 -23.63
C GLN A 50 -0.92 -1.27 -22.52
N GLU A 51 -2.15 -1.52 -22.08
CA GLU A 51 -2.87 -0.70 -21.10
C GLU A 51 -3.54 -1.56 -20.02
N ALA A 52 -2.77 -2.48 -19.43
CA ALA A 52 -3.24 -3.42 -18.39
C ALA A 52 -3.91 -2.71 -17.19
N ASP A 53 -3.56 -1.44 -16.94
CA ASP A 53 -4.19 -0.63 -15.88
C ASP A 53 -5.72 -0.56 -16.01
N ARG A 54 -6.27 -0.65 -17.22
CA ARG A 54 -7.72 -0.61 -17.45
C ARG A 54 -8.46 -1.75 -16.79
N LEU A 55 -7.85 -2.92 -16.74
CA LEU A 55 -8.47 -4.07 -16.11
C LEU A 55 -8.64 -3.88 -14.60
N TYR A 56 -7.70 -3.18 -13.97
CA TYR A 56 -7.79 -2.87 -12.55
C TYR A 56 -8.97 -1.97 -12.19
N LEU A 57 -9.57 -1.24 -13.16
CA LEU A 57 -10.85 -0.54 -12.95
C LEU A 57 -12.00 -1.49 -12.57
N VAL A 58 -11.89 -2.78 -12.91
CA VAL A 58 -12.89 -3.81 -12.55
C VAL A 58 -12.40 -4.64 -11.36
N VAL A 59 -11.13 -5.05 -11.38
CA VAL A 59 -10.57 -5.96 -10.36
C VAL A 59 -10.52 -5.30 -8.98
N TYR A 60 -10.11 -4.04 -8.86
CA TYR A 60 -10.05 -3.37 -7.56
C TYR A 60 -11.43 -3.15 -6.93
N PRO A 61 -12.46 -2.61 -7.60
CA PRO A 61 -13.79 -2.51 -7.01
C PRO A 61 -14.39 -3.86 -6.58
N LEU A 62 -14.17 -4.91 -7.37
CA LEU A 62 -14.61 -6.26 -7.01
C LEU A 62 -13.89 -6.77 -5.74
N SER A 63 -12.57 -6.59 -5.69
CA SER A 63 -11.77 -6.92 -4.51
C SER A 63 -12.20 -6.10 -3.30
N MET A 64 -12.41 -4.79 -3.45
CA MET A 64 -12.92 -3.92 -2.39
C MET A 64 -14.26 -4.42 -1.85
N PHE A 65 -15.17 -4.84 -2.71
CA PHE A 65 -16.46 -5.40 -2.30
C PHE A 65 -16.28 -6.66 -1.46
N ILE A 66 -15.51 -7.64 -1.94
CA ILE A 66 -15.28 -8.92 -1.24
C ILE A 66 -14.62 -8.68 0.13
N TYR A 67 -13.52 -7.90 0.16
CA TYR A 67 -12.79 -7.64 1.42
C TYR A 67 -13.57 -6.74 2.39
N SER A 68 -14.44 -5.86 1.89
CA SER A 68 -15.37 -5.10 2.73
C SER A 68 -16.35 -6.02 3.45
N LEU A 69 -16.89 -7.04 2.78
CA LEU A 69 -17.74 -8.03 3.43
C LEU A 69 -17.01 -8.75 4.55
N ILE A 70 -15.76 -9.16 4.33
CA ILE A 70 -14.93 -9.81 5.37
C ILE A 70 -14.68 -8.82 6.52
N PHE A 71 -14.27 -7.60 6.20
CA PHE A 71 -13.95 -6.59 7.20
C PHE A 71 -15.16 -6.25 8.08
N PHE A 72 -16.30 -5.89 7.49
CA PHE A 72 -17.47 -5.46 8.25
C PHE A 72 -18.15 -6.60 9.00
N ASN A 73 -18.20 -7.80 8.43
CA ASN A 73 -18.90 -8.91 9.06
C ASN A 73 -18.06 -9.63 10.14
N TRP A 74 -16.74 -9.72 9.98
CA TRP A 74 -15.91 -10.56 10.84
C TRP A 74 -14.89 -9.77 11.66
N ILE A 75 -14.31 -8.71 11.11
CA ILE A 75 -13.21 -8.01 11.75
C ILE A 75 -13.71 -6.82 12.57
N ASN A 76 -14.52 -5.97 11.98
CA ASN A 76 -14.90 -4.68 12.58
C ASN A 76 -15.88 -4.80 13.76
N LYS A 77 -16.64 -5.93 13.86
CA LYS A 77 -17.67 -6.11 14.90
C LYS A 77 -17.16 -5.93 16.34
N ASN A 78 -15.93 -6.35 16.61
CA ASN A 78 -15.31 -6.31 17.94
C ASN A 78 -13.93 -5.68 17.89
N LYS A 79 -13.75 -4.63 17.07
CA LYS A 79 -12.47 -3.92 17.04
C LYS A 79 -12.24 -3.16 18.34
N PRO A 80 -10.99 -3.03 18.79
CA PRO A 80 -10.63 -2.17 19.89
C PRO A 80 -11.06 -0.71 19.65
N LYS A 81 -11.33 0.03 20.71
CA LYS A 81 -11.56 1.47 20.63
C LYS A 81 -10.27 2.19 20.21
N GLU A 82 -10.41 3.37 19.62
CA GLU A 82 -9.27 4.22 19.30
C GLU A 82 -8.50 4.64 20.56
N ASP A 83 -7.16 4.60 20.49
CA ASP A 83 -6.29 5.16 21.52
C ASP A 83 -6.14 6.68 21.34
N VAL A 84 -6.22 7.15 20.09
CA VAL A 84 -6.05 8.53 19.68
C VAL A 84 -7.21 8.94 18.79
N HIS A 85 -7.95 9.96 19.20
CA HIS A 85 -8.99 10.56 18.38
C HIS A 85 -8.40 11.69 17.53
N TRP A 86 -8.48 11.53 16.21
CA TRP A 86 -8.24 12.61 15.25
C TRP A 86 -9.56 13.13 14.71
N ASP A 87 -9.80 14.42 14.86
CA ASP A 87 -10.82 15.09 14.08
C ASP A 87 -10.46 15.08 12.57
N ILE A 88 -11.42 15.44 11.72
CA ILE A 88 -11.23 15.38 10.27
C ILE A 88 -10.04 16.26 9.83
N LYS A 89 -9.95 17.50 10.34
CA LYS A 89 -8.89 18.44 9.96
C LYS A 89 -7.50 17.91 10.34
N THR A 90 -7.33 17.49 11.58
CA THR A 90 -6.07 16.93 12.10
C THR A 90 -5.70 15.66 11.32
N GLY A 91 -6.65 14.76 11.12
CA GLY A 91 -6.41 13.50 10.44
C GLY A 91 -5.98 13.70 8.98
N VAL A 92 -6.65 14.57 8.24
CA VAL A 92 -6.29 14.89 6.84
C VAL A 92 -4.90 15.51 6.76
N ILE A 93 -4.62 16.54 7.59
CA ILE A 93 -3.32 17.22 7.57
C ILE A 93 -2.19 16.26 7.93
N CYS A 94 -2.32 15.50 9.03
CA CYS A 94 -1.31 14.55 9.47
C CYS A 94 -1.07 13.45 8.43
N SER A 95 -2.14 12.96 7.78
CA SER A 95 -2.03 11.91 6.77
C SER A 95 -1.35 12.41 5.50
N ILE A 96 -1.70 13.60 5.00
CA ILE A 96 -1.04 14.20 3.82
C ILE A 96 0.43 14.48 4.14
N MET A 97 0.75 15.06 5.29
CA MET A 97 2.13 15.31 5.72
C MET A 97 2.94 14.02 5.79
N ALA A 98 2.38 12.96 6.36
CA ALA A 98 3.02 11.65 6.43
C ALA A 98 3.26 11.07 5.03
N GLY A 99 2.29 11.20 4.13
CA GLY A 99 2.41 10.75 2.74
C GLY A 99 3.51 11.50 1.98
N ILE A 100 3.58 12.83 2.13
CA ILE A 100 4.62 13.66 1.51
C ILE A 100 6.02 13.28 2.04
N ALA A 101 6.18 13.22 3.36
CA ALA A 101 7.45 12.87 3.99
C ALA A 101 7.93 11.50 3.53
N PHE A 102 7.03 10.52 3.50
CA PHE A 102 7.37 9.17 3.09
C PHE A 102 7.65 9.07 1.58
N GLY A 103 6.91 9.78 0.73
CA GLY A 103 7.18 9.87 -0.70
C GLY A 103 8.61 10.35 -0.98
N GLY A 104 9.08 11.36 -0.22
CA GLY A 104 10.48 11.80 -0.29
C GLY A 104 11.48 10.74 0.19
N LEU A 105 11.16 9.99 1.26
CA LEU A 105 12.03 8.91 1.72
C LEU A 105 12.19 7.81 0.66
N SER A 106 11.11 7.42 0.01
CA SER A 106 11.17 6.43 -1.07
C SER A 106 12.03 6.90 -2.23
N THR A 107 11.95 8.20 -2.57
CA THR A 107 12.82 8.81 -3.57
C THR A 107 14.30 8.78 -3.17
N VAL A 108 14.61 9.21 -1.95
CA VAL A 108 16.00 9.16 -1.42
C VAL A 108 16.53 7.72 -1.45
N TRP A 109 15.72 6.74 -1.11
CA TRP A 109 16.07 5.33 -1.19
C TRP A 109 16.40 4.88 -2.61
N VAL A 110 15.54 5.20 -3.57
CA VAL A 110 15.74 4.86 -4.99
C VAL A 110 16.99 5.55 -5.55
N GLU A 111 17.16 6.84 -5.30
CA GLU A 111 18.34 7.60 -5.75
C GLU A 111 19.63 7.12 -5.08
N PHE A 112 19.59 6.78 -3.80
CA PHE A 112 20.73 6.16 -3.12
C PHE A 112 21.16 4.87 -3.84
N LEU A 113 20.22 3.99 -4.15
CA LEU A 113 20.55 2.74 -4.84
C LEU A 113 21.09 2.98 -6.26
N LYS A 114 20.50 3.91 -7.02
CA LYS A 114 20.95 4.25 -8.37
C LYS A 114 22.38 4.80 -8.41
N ASN A 115 22.77 5.57 -7.38
CA ASN A 115 24.06 6.27 -7.32
C ASN A 115 25.13 5.53 -6.49
N THR A 116 24.92 4.24 -6.21
CA THR A 116 25.89 3.40 -5.49
C THR A 116 26.21 2.14 -6.29
N PRO A 117 27.34 1.44 -6.01
CA PRO A 117 27.65 0.13 -6.62
C PRO A 117 26.57 -0.93 -6.42
N LEU A 118 25.60 -0.71 -5.52
CA LEU A 118 24.46 -1.61 -5.33
C LEU A 118 23.56 -1.70 -6.55
N SER A 119 23.56 -0.68 -7.41
CA SER A 119 22.82 -0.70 -8.70
C SER A 119 23.25 -1.84 -9.63
N ASP A 120 24.48 -2.35 -9.51
CA ASP A 120 25.00 -3.44 -10.31
C ASP A 120 24.58 -4.83 -9.82
N VAL A 121 24.05 -4.91 -8.60
CA VAL A 121 23.52 -6.17 -8.06
C VAL A 121 22.26 -6.57 -8.81
N SER A 122 22.27 -7.75 -9.41
CA SER A 122 21.29 -8.19 -10.42
C SER A 122 19.82 -8.02 -10.03
N PHE A 123 19.45 -8.32 -8.79
CA PHE A 123 18.05 -8.18 -8.34
C PHE A 123 17.67 -6.73 -8.04
N ILE A 124 18.63 -5.87 -7.64
CA ILE A 124 18.42 -4.42 -7.46
C ILE A 124 18.28 -3.78 -8.84
N LYS A 125 19.17 -4.09 -9.77
CA LYS A 125 19.14 -3.61 -11.14
C LYS A 125 17.78 -3.89 -11.79
N ARG A 126 17.31 -5.14 -11.75
CA ARG A 126 15.99 -5.51 -12.28
C ARG A 126 14.85 -4.72 -11.62
N SER A 127 14.93 -4.50 -10.31
CA SER A 127 13.93 -3.71 -9.59
C SER A 127 13.92 -2.25 -10.02
N LEU A 128 15.08 -1.63 -10.24
CA LEU A 128 15.21 -0.26 -10.74
C LEU A 128 14.72 -0.13 -12.18
N GLU A 129 15.04 -1.08 -13.05
CA GLU A 129 14.56 -1.15 -14.44
C GLU A 129 13.03 -1.25 -14.49
N TYR A 130 12.43 -2.10 -13.64
CA TYR A 130 10.97 -2.24 -13.53
C TYR A 130 10.30 -0.92 -13.13
N LEU A 131 10.83 -0.23 -12.12
CA LEU A 131 10.31 1.08 -11.68
C LEU A 131 10.44 2.14 -12.79
N GLY A 132 11.55 2.16 -13.54
CA GLY A 132 11.74 3.08 -14.64
C GLY A 132 10.81 2.80 -15.84
N ALA A 133 10.55 1.53 -16.14
CA ALA A 133 9.66 1.16 -17.23
C ALA A 133 8.19 1.54 -16.97
N SER A 134 7.75 1.54 -15.72
CA SER A 134 6.38 1.92 -15.35
C SER A 134 6.08 3.42 -15.54
N SER A 135 7.14 4.24 -15.61
CA SER A 135 7.06 5.69 -15.80
C SER A 135 7.14 6.15 -17.26
N ALA A 136 7.32 5.23 -18.22
CA ALA A 136 7.54 5.57 -19.62
C ALA A 136 6.31 6.24 -20.27
N ASN A 137 6.57 7.15 -21.20
CA ASN A 137 5.64 7.99 -21.98
C ASN A 137 4.24 7.41 -22.16
N LYS A 138 3.32 7.76 -21.26
CA LYS A 138 1.89 7.39 -21.34
C LYS A 138 1.11 8.49 -22.07
N SER A 139 0.08 8.09 -22.83
CA SER A 139 -0.89 9.05 -23.32
C SER A 139 -1.63 9.72 -22.15
N ILE A 140 -2.25 10.88 -22.37
CA ILE A 140 -3.02 11.57 -21.33
C ILE A 140 -4.12 10.66 -20.78
N SER A 141 -4.80 9.89 -21.62
CA SER A 141 -5.84 8.95 -21.19
C SER A 141 -5.29 7.83 -20.32
N SER A 142 -4.15 7.23 -20.70
CA SER A 142 -3.49 6.20 -19.92
C SER A 142 -2.96 6.74 -18.59
N PHE A 143 -2.44 7.97 -18.58
CA PHE A 143 -2.02 8.65 -17.36
C PHE A 143 -3.20 8.84 -16.39
N MET A 144 -4.36 9.32 -16.87
CA MET A 144 -5.55 9.51 -16.03
C MET A 144 -6.06 8.18 -15.46
N ILE A 145 -6.03 7.11 -16.25
CA ILE A 145 -6.40 5.76 -15.79
C ILE A 145 -5.42 5.30 -14.71
N THR A 146 -4.11 5.40 -14.94
CA THR A 146 -3.10 5.06 -13.93
C THR A 146 -3.30 5.86 -12.64
N LEU A 147 -3.59 7.16 -12.73
CA LEU A 147 -3.85 8.00 -11.55
C LEU A 147 -5.06 7.51 -10.75
N VAL A 148 -6.14 7.13 -11.42
CA VAL A 148 -7.33 6.57 -10.74
C VAL A 148 -7.02 5.20 -10.15
N VAL A 149 -6.40 4.33 -10.93
CA VAL A 149 -6.15 2.93 -10.56
C VAL A 149 -5.05 2.83 -9.51
N ALA A 150 -3.84 3.27 -9.83
CA ALA A 150 -2.70 3.16 -8.94
C ALA A 150 -2.67 4.26 -7.86
N GLY A 151 -3.20 5.45 -8.17
CA GLY A 151 -3.25 6.56 -7.23
C GLY A 151 -4.37 6.46 -6.19
N VAL A 152 -5.51 5.85 -6.52
CA VAL A 152 -6.68 5.84 -5.64
C VAL A 152 -7.21 4.43 -5.36
N LEU A 153 -7.63 3.67 -6.38
CA LEU A 153 -8.30 2.38 -6.18
C LEU A 153 -7.38 1.34 -5.54
N GLY A 154 -6.13 1.26 -6.00
CA GLY A 154 -5.11 0.39 -5.42
C GLY A 154 -4.91 0.67 -3.93
N PRO A 155 -4.52 1.90 -3.53
CA PRO A 155 -4.39 2.31 -2.14
C PRO A 155 -5.59 1.98 -1.26
N VAL A 156 -6.81 2.28 -1.70
CA VAL A 156 -8.03 1.96 -0.92
C VAL A 156 -8.18 0.45 -0.73
N THR A 157 -8.00 -0.32 -1.80
CA THR A 157 -8.10 -1.78 -1.76
C THR A 157 -7.03 -2.39 -0.85
N GLU A 158 -5.80 -1.96 -1.01
CA GLU A 158 -4.66 -2.49 -0.26
C GLU A 158 -4.75 -2.15 1.23
N GLU A 159 -5.13 -0.92 1.60
CA GLU A 159 -5.33 -0.58 3.00
C GLU A 159 -6.48 -1.37 3.64
N LEU A 160 -7.56 -1.60 2.90
CA LEU A 160 -8.65 -2.45 3.37
C LEU A 160 -8.17 -3.89 3.63
N ILE A 161 -7.35 -4.44 2.76
CA ILE A 161 -6.82 -5.80 2.89
C ILE A 161 -5.80 -5.87 4.03
N TYR A 162 -4.75 -5.03 3.98
CA TYR A 162 -3.61 -5.18 4.90
C TYR A 162 -3.90 -4.61 6.29
N ARG A 163 -4.59 -3.47 6.42
CA ARG A 163 -4.92 -2.87 7.73
C ARG A 163 -6.30 -3.30 8.20
N GLY A 164 -7.27 -3.35 7.30
CA GLY A 164 -8.61 -3.81 7.64
C GLY A 164 -8.63 -5.29 8.01
N VAL A 165 -8.32 -6.15 7.04
CA VAL A 165 -8.52 -7.60 7.19
C VAL A 165 -7.32 -8.30 7.82
N ILE A 166 -6.11 -8.20 7.25
CA ILE A 166 -4.94 -8.97 7.71
C ILE A 166 -4.50 -8.53 9.11
N PHE A 167 -4.26 -7.23 9.32
CA PHE A 167 -3.91 -6.71 10.64
C PHE A 167 -5.00 -7.02 11.66
N GLY A 168 -6.28 -6.74 11.34
CA GLY A 168 -7.39 -6.98 12.24
C GLY A 168 -7.59 -8.46 12.60
N PHE A 169 -7.33 -9.37 11.66
CA PHE A 169 -7.34 -10.80 11.91
C PHE A 169 -6.19 -11.24 12.83
N LEU A 170 -4.96 -10.79 12.52
CA LEU A 170 -3.79 -11.11 13.32
C LEU A 170 -3.92 -10.56 14.75
N GLU A 171 -4.36 -9.31 14.91
CA GLU A 171 -4.52 -8.69 16.22
C GLU A 171 -5.50 -9.46 17.13
N LYS A 172 -6.55 -10.06 16.57
CA LYS A 172 -7.47 -10.92 17.34
C LYS A 172 -6.85 -12.24 17.79
N LYS A 173 -5.77 -12.69 17.17
CA LYS A 173 -5.16 -14.01 17.43
C LYS A 173 -3.84 -13.90 18.20
N VAL A 174 -3.14 -12.78 18.05
CA VAL A 174 -1.83 -12.55 18.66
C VAL A 174 -1.83 -11.20 19.40
N ASN A 175 -1.01 -10.26 19.01
CA ASN A 175 -1.00 -8.91 19.58
C ASN A 175 -0.83 -7.86 18.48
N SER A 176 -1.13 -6.60 18.80
CA SER A 176 -1.10 -5.50 17.84
C SER A 176 0.28 -5.23 17.25
N VAL A 177 1.36 -5.39 18.02
CA VAL A 177 2.73 -5.17 17.53
C VAL A 177 3.11 -6.24 16.51
N TYR A 178 2.83 -7.51 16.81
CA TYR A 178 3.05 -8.59 15.87
C TYR A 178 2.19 -8.40 14.60
N ALA A 179 0.92 -8.05 14.77
CA ALA A 179 0.01 -7.78 13.67
C ALA A 179 0.52 -6.65 12.78
N LEU A 180 1.03 -5.56 13.38
CA LEU A 180 1.65 -4.43 12.70
C LEU A 180 2.84 -4.87 11.84
N ILE A 181 3.79 -5.58 12.45
CA ILE A 181 5.01 -6.02 11.76
C ILE A 181 4.66 -6.97 10.61
N MET A 182 3.87 -7.99 10.88
CA MET A 182 3.55 -9.01 9.87
C MET A 182 2.71 -8.47 8.73
N SER A 183 1.69 -7.65 9.00
CA SER A 183 0.90 -7.05 7.92
C SER A 183 1.72 -6.08 7.06
N SER A 184 2.70 -5.38 7.65
CA SER A 184 3.59 -4.48 6.91
C SER A 184 4.62 -5.23 6.07
N LEU A 185 5.18 -6.33 6.59
CA LEU A 185 6.07 -7.21 5.82
C LEU A 185 5.33 -7.85 4.63
N LEU A 186 4.13 -8.38 4.87
CA LEU A 186 3.31 -8.95 3.79
C LEU A 186 2.98 -7.91 2.73
N PHE A 187 2.64 -6.68 3.15
CA PHE A 187 2.41 -5.56 2.24
C PHE A 187 3.64 -5.25 1.37
N GLY A 188 4.84 -5.28 1.94
CA GLY A 188 6.07 -5.08 1.18
C GLY A 188 6.37 -6.23 0.21
N ILE A 189 6.29 -7.47 0.68
CA ILE A 189 6.70 -8.67 -0.08
C ILE A 189 5.85 -8.86 -1.35
N VAL A 190 4.57 -8.55 -1.33
CA VAL A 190 3.69 -8.73 -2.51
C VAL A 190 4.04 -7.85 -3.70
N HIS A 191 4.85 -6.81 -3.52
CA HIS A 191 5.31 -5.99 -4.63
C HIS A 191 6.36 -6.68 -5.53
N LEU A 192 6.94 -7.81 -5.09
CA LEU A 192 7.89 -8.66 -5.82
C LEU A 192 9.12 -7.93 -6.42
N SER A 193 9.30 -6.67 -6.10
CA SER A 193 10.44 -5.83 -6.46
C SER A 193 11.21 -5.48 -5.21
N PHE A 194 12.48 -5.87 -5.09
CA PHE A 194 13.26 -5.65 -3.87
C PHE A 194 13.24 -4.18 -3.43
N VAL A 195 13.50 -3.29 -4.39
CA VAL A 195 13.55 -1.84 -4.12
C VAL A 195 12.20 -1.34 -3.58
N GLN A 196 11.12 -1.77 -4.21
CA GLN A 196 9.76 -1.40 -3.82
C GLN A 196 9.34 -2.07 -2.51
N SER A 197 9.67 -3.34 -2.32
CA SER A 197 9.33 -4.10 -1.10
C SER A 197 9.88 -3.45 0.16
N VAL A 198 11.10 -2.89 0.11
CA VAL A 198 11.72 -2.21 1.25
C VAL A 198 10.93 -0.97 1.63
N TYR A 199 10.71 -0.04 0.71
CA TYR A 199 9.99 1.18 1.07
C TYR A 199 8.49 0.93 1.33
N ALA A 200 7.86 -0.04 0.65
CA ALA A 200 6.48 -0.41 0.93
C ALA A 200 6.33 -1.00 2.34
N THR A 201 7.28 -1.82 2.81
CA THR A 201 7.28 -2.32 4.20
C THR A 201 7.34 -1.15 5.20
N VAL A 202 8.22 -0.16 4.99
CA VAL A 202 8.33 1.01 5.89
C VAL A 202 7.05 1.85 5.85
N MET A 203 6.49 2.09 4.65
CA MET A 203 5.18 2.72 4.53
C MET A 203 4.11 1.94 5.27
N GLY A 204 4.15 0.63 5.15
CA GLY A 204 3.30 -0.30 5.86
C GLY A 204 3.33 -0.11 7.37
N LEU A 205 4.51 0.05 7.95
CA LEU A 205 4.68 0.31 9.38
C LEU A 205 4.08 1.67 9.78
N ILE A 206 4.36 2.74 9.03
CA ILE A 206 3.84 4.09 9.33
C ILE A 206 2.31 4.11 9.27
N ALA A 207 1.74 3.66 8.16
CA ALA A 207 0.30 3.59 7.96
C ALA A 207 -0.37 2.66 8.99
N GLY A 208 0.29 1.54 9.30
CA GLY A 208 -0.16 0.59 10.32
C GLY A 208 -0.14 1.16 11.74
N ILE A 209 0.86 1.95 12.14
CA ILE A 209 0.88 2.67 13.43
C ILE A 209 -0.31 3.64 13.51
N VAL A 210 -0.54 4.41 12.45
CA VAL A 210 -1.67 5.34 12.40
C VAL A 210 -2.99 4.59 12.55
N TYR A 211 -3.19 3.49 11.80
CA TYR A 211 -4.38 2.66 11.92
C TYR A 211 -4.53 2.04 13.31
N MET A 212 -3.46 1.45 13.83
CA MET A 212 -3.46 0.80 15.15
C MET A 212 -3.90 1.76 16.26
N LYS A 213 -3.51 3.04 16.18
CA LYS A 213 -3.81 4.05 17.20
C LYS A 213 -5.15 4.75 16.98
N THR A 214 -5.53 5.02 15.74
CA THR A 214 -6.75 5.78 15.42
C THR A 214 -7.95 4.89 15.10
N ARG A 215 -7.73 3.63 14.77
CA ARG A 215 -8.76 2.65 14.36
C ARG A 215 -9.63 3.08 13.16
N LYS A 216 -9.17 4.06 12.39
CA LYS A 216 -9.86 4.60 11.21
C LYS A 216 -9.03 4.34 9.96
N LEU A 217 -9.56 3.51 9.04
CA LEU A 217 -8.89 3.16 7.77
C LEU A 217 -8.66 4.37 6.86
N ILE A 218 -9.48 5.41 7.01
CA ILE A 218 -9.38 6.58 6.14
C ILE A 218 -7.99 7.25 6.23
N TRP A 219 -7.34 7.25 7.39
CA TRP A 219 -6.05 7.91 7.57
C TRP A 219 -4.91 7.20 6.83
N PRO A 220 -4.70 5.88 6.98
CA PRO A 220 -3.72 5.17 6.14
C PRO A 220 -4.06 5.24 4.65
N VAL A 221 -5.34 5.24 4.27
CA VAL A 221 -5.76 5.43 2.87
C VAL A 221 -5.29 6.77 2.33
N ILE A 222 -5.49 7.88 3.06
CA ILE A 222 -5.01 9.21 2.63
C ILE A 222 -3.48 9.25 2.55
N ILE A 223 -2.75 8.66 3.51
CA ILE A 223 -1.29 8.54 3.44
C ILE A 223 -0.89 7.86 2.14
N HIS A 224 -1.46 6.71 1.84
CA HIS A 224 -1.11 5.89 0.69
C HIS A 224 -1.49 6.55 -0.65
N ILE A 225 -2.69 7.14 -0.75
CA ILE A 225 -3.10 7.93 -1.93
C ILE A 225 -2.11 9.06 -2.18
N THR A 226 -1.70 9.77 -1.14
CA THR A 226 -0.74 10.88 -1.27
C THR A 226 0.59 10.39 -1.84
N ILE A 227 1.13 9.28 -1.33
CA ILE A 227 2.37 8.69 -1.81
C ILE A 227 2.27 8.31 -3.28
N ASN A 228 1.23 7.54 -3.64
CA ASN A 228 1.09 7.01 -5.00
C ASN A 228 0.79 8.10 -6.02
N THR A 229 0.00 9.11 -5.64
CA THR A 229 -0.26 10.27 -6.51
C THR A 229 1.04 11.03 -6.78
N LEU A 230 1.86 11.27 -5.76
CA LEU A 230 3.14 11.96 -5.93
C LEU A 230 4.12 11.14 -6.77
N ALA A 231 4.18 9.83 -6.58
CA ALA A 231 5.01 8.94 -7.39
C ALA A 231 4.59 8.93 -8.87
N THR A 232 3.29 9.02 -9.16
CA THR A 232 2.77 9.07 -10.54
C THR A 232 3.17 10.35 -11.27
N TYR A 233 3.37 11.47 -10.56
CA TYR A 233 3.76 12.77 -11.16
C TYR A 233 5.27 12.96 -11.35
N GLU A 234 6.12 11.99 -11.06
CA GLU A 234 7.60 12.09 -11.16
C GLU A 234 8.19 13.37 -10.53
N LEU A 235 7.49 13.96 -9.55
CA LEU A 235 7.97 15.17 -8.85
C LEU A 235 9.30 14.95 -8.10
N THR A 236 9.80 13.75 -8.15
CA THR A 236 10.79 13.19 -7.24
C THR A 236 12.24 13.57 -7.56
N SER A 237 12.56 14.05 -8.74
CA SER A 237 13.95 14.41 -9.13
C SER A 237 14.34 15.86 -8.85
N ASN A 238 13.44 16.70 -8.35
CA ASN A 238 13.69 18.11 -8.12
C ASN A 238 14.25 18.34 -6.71
N LEU A 239 15.35 19.07 -6.59
CA LEU A 239 15.97 19.46 -5.31
C LEU A 239 14.98 20.15 -4.35
N ILE A 240 14.07 20.95 -4.88
CA ILE A 240 13.01 21.62 -4.10
C ILE A 240 12.13 20.58 -3.44
N TRP A 241 11.73 19.54 -4.17
CA TRP A 241 10.92 18.45 -3.65
C TRP A 241 11.63 17.66 -2.55
N VAL A 242 12.90 17.30 -2.79
CA VAL A 242 13.72 16.60 -1.78
C VAL A 242 13.85 17.45 -0.50
N THR A 243 14.12 18.74 -0.64
CA THR A 243 14.23 19.65 0.51
C THR A 243 12.91 19.74 1.27
N PHE A 244 11.79 19.89 0.56
CA PHE A 244 10.47 19.97 1.16
C PHE A 244 10.13 18.69 1.93
N THR A 245 10.43 17.52 1.36
CA THR A 245 10.17 16.23 2.01
C THR A 245 11.03 16.02 3.26
N ILE A 246 12.31 16.44 3.24
CA ILE A 246 13.19 16.41 4.42
C ILE A 246 12.60 17.25 5.56
N ILE A 247 12.09 18.45 5.25
CA ILE A 247 11.42 19.29 6.26
C ILE A 247 10.20 18.57 6.86
N MET A 248 9.46 17.82 6.06
CA MET A 248 8.29 17.07 6.54
C MET A 248 8.62 15.87 7.45
N PHE A 249 9.90 15.45 7.54
CA PHE A 249 10.30 14.41 8.49
C PHE A 249 10.19 14.84 9.95
N LEU A 250 10.43 16.09 10.26
CA LEU A 250 10.31 16.59 11.64
C LEU A 250 8.88 16.45 12.19
N PRO A 251 7.84 16.96 11.50
CA PRO A 251 6.47 16.77 11.95
C PRO A 251 6.02 15.29 11.90
N LEU A 252 6.47 14.50 10.91
CA LEU A 252 6.21 13.06 10.89
C LEU A 252 6.79 12.37 12.12
N GLY A 253 8.06 12.61 12.46
CA GLY A 253 8.70 12.06 13.65
C GLY A 253 7.98 12.46 14.94
N SER A 254 7.59 13.72 15.06
CA SER A 254 6.80 14.23 16.21
C SER A 254 5.44 13.54 16.30
N MET A 255 4.76 13.38 15.18
CA MET A 255 3.47 12.68 15.11
C MET A 255 3.61 11.22 15.56
N LEU A 256 4.54 10.48 14.97
CA LEU A 256 4.79 9.07 15.31
C LEU A 256 5.19 8.91 16.77
N TYR A 257 6.05 9.78 17.28
CA TYR A 257 6.44 9.79 18.70
C TYR A 257 5.24 9.97 19.63
N LYS A 258 4.35 10.92 19.34
CA LYS A 258 3.12 11.13 20.10
C LYS A 258 2.21 9.90 20.05
N LEU A 259 2.00 9.33 18.85
CA LEU A 259 1.17 8.13 18.67
C LEU A 259 1.71 6.95 19.47
N LEU A 260 3.02 6.70 19.42
CA LEU A 260 3.66 5.58 20.12
C LEU A 260 3.66 5.74 21.64
N ARG A 261 3.78 6.98 22.16
CA ARG A 261 3.72 7.26 23.60
C ARG A 261 2.32 7.20 24.20
N THR A 262 1.29 7.33 23.39
CA THR A 262 -0.09 7.19 23.88
C THR A 262 -0.28 5.76 24.38
N LYS A 263 -0.58 5.62 25.68
CA LYS A 263 -0.85 4.31 26.29
C LYS A 263 -2.03 3.66 25.59
N SER A 264 -1.89 2.39 25.27
CA SER A 264 -3.02 1.62 24.76
C SER A 264 -4.04 1.42 25.90
N ASN A 265 -5.29 1.64 25.57
CA ASN A 265 -6.41 1.39 26.50
C ASN A 265 -6.65 -0.11 26.72
N TYR A 266 -5.86 -0.97 26.08
CA TYR A 266 -5.95 -2.42 26.18
C TYR A 266 -4.67 -3.00 26.76
N ALA A 267 -4.78 -3.57 27.97
CA ALA A 267 -3.81 -4.52 28.49
C ALA A 267 -3.95 -5.83 27.68
N TYR A 268 -2.83 -6.30 27.12
CA TYR A 268 -2.75 -7.58 26.41
C TYR A 268 -2.67 -8.76 27.37
#